data_e082c5af3a1db909d63f476fc93e4def
#
_entry.id   e082c5af3a1db909d63f476fc93e4def
#
_cell.length_a   1.000
_cell.length_b   1.000
_cell.length_c   1.000
_cell.angle_alpha   90.00
_cell.angle_beta   90.00
_cell.angle_gamma   90.00
#
_symmetry.space_group_name_H-M   'P 1'
#
loop_
_entity.id
_entity.type
_entity.pdbx_description
1 polymer ?
#
loop_
_entity_poly.entity_id
_entity_poly.type
_entity_poly.pdbx_seq_one_letter_code
_entity_poly.pdbx_strand_id
1 'polypeptide(L)'
;MQALTVRPGDADSLAVTEVDEPSPGSGELLVEGLALGGCGTDREIARGSYGWAPPNRDRLVIGHESLGRVLKSPQAGDFRRGDIVVGVVRRPDPVPCGACAIGEFDMCRNGRYTERGIKEIDGYGSQRWTVSVDYAVKLDPGLADVGVLMEPTTVVAKAWEQIVRIGERSWFEPKRVLVTGAGPIGLLAAMLGTQRGLDVHVLDRVTD
;
A
#
# COMPACT_ATOMS: atom_id res chain seq x y z
N MET A 1 -14.12 -6.43 17.14
CA MET A 1 -12.63 -6.50 17.10
C MET A 1 -12.02 -5.12 17.22
N GLN A 2 -10.72 -5.04 17.55
CA GLN A 2 -10.02 -3.75 17.63
C GLN A 2 -9.51 -3.28 16.28
N ALA A 3 -9.55 -1.96 16.06
CA ALA A 3 -9.00 -1.28 14.89
C ALA A 3 -8.38 0.07 15.29
N LEU A 4 -7.37 0.49 14.55
CA LEU A 4 -6.75 1.81 14.66
C LEU A 4 -7.55 2.78 13.79
N THR A 5 -8.24 3.72 14.41
CA THR A 5 -9.17 4.62 13.72
C THR A 5 -8.87 6.09 13.99
N VAL A 6 -9.28 6.93 13.07
CA VAL A 6 -9.15 8.39 13.16
C VAL A 6 -10.43 9.06 12.66
N ARG A 7 -10.71 10.29 13.08
CA ARG A 7 -11.64 11.20 12.40
C ARG A 7 -10.83 12.12 11.48
N PRO A 8 -10.89 11.94 10.16
CA PRO A 8 -10.17 12.83 9.25
C PRO A 8 -10.58 14.29 9.48
N GLY A 9 -9.59 15.19 9.50
CA GLY A 9 -9.81 16.61 9.82
C GLY A 9 -9.78 16.95 11.31
N ASP A 10 -9.72 15.97 12.21
CA ASP A 10 -9.68 16.15 13.65
C ASP A 10 -8.33 15.63 14.19
N ALA A 11 -7.44 16.54 14.50
CA ALA A 11 -6.17 16.21 15.15
C ALA A 11 -6.44 15.54 16.51
N ASP A 12 -5.56 14.66 16.93
CA ASP A 12 -5.66 13.92 18.20
C ASP A 12 -6.85 12.93 18.31
N SER A 13 -7.57 12.68 17.22
CA SER A 13 -8.67 11.71 17.17
C SER A 13 -8.21 10.25 16.96
N LEU A 14 -6.91 10.03 16.76
CA LEU A 14 -6.33 8.69 16.58
C LEU A 14 -6.54 7.86 17.84
N ALA A 15 -7.18 6.72 17.70
CA ALA A 15 -7.48 5.82 18.81
C ALA A 15 -7.62 4.37 18.35
N VAL A 16 -7.37 3.44 19.26
CA VAL A 16 -7.81 2.06 19.11
C VAL A 16 -9.28 2.00 19.54
N THR A 17 -10.15 1.60 18.62
CA THR A 17 -11.60 1.50 18.86
C THR A 17 -12.11 0.11 18.55
N GLU A 18 -13.25 -0.24 19.11
CA GLU A 18 -13.97 -1.43 18.69
C GLU A 18 -14.75 -1.17 17.41
N VAL A 19 -14.63 -2.10 16.48
CA VAL A 19 -15.38 -2.14 15.21
C VAL A 19 -15.96 -3.54 15.00
N ASP A 20 -16.97 -3.64 14.14
CA ASP A 20 -17.57 -4.92 13.80
C ASP A 20 -16.56 -5.87 13.14
N GLU A 21 -16.76 -7.17 13.34
CA GLU A 21 -15.98 -8.19 12.64
C GLU A 21 -16.31 -8.14 11.14
N PRO A 22 -15.28 -8.09 10.25
CA PRO A 22 -15.54 -8.06 8.82
C PRO A 22 -16.06 -9.41 8.34
N SER A 23 -17.10 -9.38 7.52
CA SER A 23 -17.64 -10.56 6.84
C SER A 23 -17.25 -10.52 5.36
N PRO A 24 -16.48 -11.50 4.87
CA PRO A 24 -16.05 -11.50 3.48
C PRO A 24 -17.25 -11.74 2.54
N GLY A 25 -17.35 -10.89 1.52
CA GLY A 25 -18.28 -11.06 0.42
C GLY A 25 -17.85 -12.16 -0.57
N SER A 26 -18.66 -12.35 -1.62
CA SER A 26 -18.27 -13.22 -2.72
C SER A 26 -17.00 -12.69 -3.40
N GLY A 27 -15.97 -13.54 -3.55
CA GLY A 27 -14.68 -13.15 -4.14
C GLY A 27 -13.74 -12.41 -3.19
N GLU A 28 -14.04 -12.34 -1.89
CA GLU A 28 -13.17 -11.73 -0.90
C GLU A 28 -12.47 -12.75 0.00
N LEU A 29 -11.26 -12.42 0.38
CA LEU A 29 -10.51 -13.06 1.45
C LEU A 29 -10.90 -12.46 2.80
N LEU A 30 -10.95 -13.28 3.85
CA LEU A 30 -10.83 -12.83 5.23
C LEU A 30 -9.39 -13.04 5.66
N VAL A 31 -8.77 -12.01 6.18
CA VAL A 31 -7.34 -11.98 6.49
C VAL A 31 -7.15 -11.55 7.95
N GLU A 32 -6.27 -12.26 8.66
CA GLU A 32 -5.72 -11.86 9.96
C GLU A 32 -4.58 -10.87 9.74
N GLY A 33 -4.61 -9.71 10.37
CA GLY A 33 -3.52 -8.74 10.32
C GLY A 33 -2.30 -9.25 11.11
N LEU A 34 -1.15 -9.35 10.46
CA LEU A 34 0.12 -9.76 11.07
C LEU A 34 1.01 -8.57 11.38
N ALA A 35 1.09 -7.62 10.45
CA ALA A 35 1.85 -6.39 10.61
C ALA A 35 1.21 -5.26 9.81
N LEU A 36 1.47 -4.05 10.26
CA LEU A 36 1.05 -2.81 9.62
C LEU A 36 2.25 -1.87 9.59
N GLY A 37 2.63 -1.40 8.41
CA GLY A 37 3.58 -0.31 8.26
C GLY A 37 2.91 1.04 8.47
N GLY A 38 3.69 2.02 8.85
CA GLY A 38 3.24 3.40 9.02
C GLY A 38 4.17 4.37 8.33
N CYS A 39 3.62 5.29 7.56
CA CYS A 39 4.39 6.25 6.78
C CYS A 39 4.04 7.71 7.11
N GLY A 40 4.54 8.64 6.28
CA GLY A 40 4.22 10.06 6.39
C GLY A 40 2.74 10.37 6.26
N THR A 41 2.06 9.66 5.37
CA THR A 41 0.61 9.82 5.12
C THR A 41 -0.21 9.50 6.37
N ASP A 42 0.11 8.43 7.11
CA ASP A 42 -0.61 8.10 8.35
C ASP A 42 -0.41 9.19 9.40
N ARG A 43 0.77 9.81 9.46
CA ARG A 43 1.03 10.97 10.34
C ARG A 43 0.22 12.19 9.95
N GLU A 44 0.08 12.48 8.65
CA GLU A 44 -0.74 13.60 8.17
C GLU A 44 -2.22 13.36 8.47
N ILE A 45 -2.70 12.14 8.31
CA ILE A 45 -4.07 11.74 8.65
C ILE A 45 -4.30 11.90 10.16
N ALA A 46 -3.39 11.41 11.00
CA ALA A 46 -3.50 11.54 12.45
C ALA A 46 -3.45 12.99 12.95
N ARG A 47 -2.80 13.89 12.21
CA ARG A 47 -2.78 15.34 12.49
C ARG A 47 -4.01 16.10 11.95
N GLY A 48 -4.93 15.40 11.30
CA GLY A 48 -6.13 15.99 10.70
C GLY A 48 -5.88 16.81 9.43
N SER A 49 -4.70 16.70 8.81
CA SER A 49 -4.37 17.46 7.59
C SER A 49 -4.66 16.70 6.28
N TYR A 50 -5.00 15.43 6.38
CA TYR A 50 -5.26 14.56 5.23
C TYR A 50 -6.27 13.45 5.56
N GLY A 51 -6.79 12.75 4.52
CA GLY A 51 -7.66 11.59 4.67
C GLY A 51 -9.15 11.88 4.60
N TRP A 52 -9.93 10.87 4.26
CA TRP A 52 -11.39 10.92 4.15
C TRP A 52 -12.02 9.65 4.70
N ALA A 53 -13.01 9.80 5.56
CA ALA A 53 -13.79 8.66 6.06
C ALA A 53 -14.64 8.03 4.93
N PRO A 54 -15.00 6.75 5.04
CA PRO A 54 -15.98 6.13 4.15
C PRO A 54 -17.31 6.90 4.15
N PRO A 55 -18.07 6.87 3.04
CA PRO A 55 -19.38 7.52 2.98
C PRO A 55 -20.29 7.15 4.16
N ASN A 56 -20.96 8.14 4.74
CA ASN A 56 -21.87 8.01 5.88
C ASN A 56 -21.19 7.56 7.21
N ARG A 57 -19.89 7.71 7.33
CA ARG A 57 -19.13 7.44 8.55
C ARG A 57 -18.26 8.64 8.92
N ASP A 58 -17.96 8.80 10.19
CA ASP A 58 -17.09 9.87 10.72
C ASP A 58 -15.67 9.37 11.00
N ARG A 59 -15.46 8.05 11.03
CA ARG A 59 -14.16 7.44 11.30
C ARG A 59 -13.67 6.61 10.11
N LEU A 60 -12.35 6.63 9.96
CA LEU A 60 -11.59 5.84 9.01
C LEU A 60 -10.72 4.86 9.79
N VAL A 61 -10.75 3.58 9.47
CA VAL A 61 -9.67 2.66 9.86
C VAL A 61 -8.46 3.00 9.00
N ILE A 62 -7.36 3.42 9.63
CA ILE A 62 -6.15 3.80 8.90
C ILE A 62 -5.26 2.60 8.56
N GLY A 63 -4.16 2.88 7.87
CA GLY A 63 -3.13 1.90 7.51
C GLY A 63 -3.32 1.31 6.13
N HIS A 64 -2.29 1.42 5.32
CA HIS A 64 -2.27 1.01 3.92
C HIS A 64 -1.09 0.07 3.60
N GLU A 65 -0.06 0.02 4.41
CA GLU A 65 1.06 -0.91 4.30
C GLU A 65 0.74 -2.19 5.09
N SER A 66 0.10 -3.17 4.44
CA SER A 66 -0.45 -4.34 5.12
C SER A 66 0.40 -5.60 4.97
N LEU A 67 0.33 -6.44 5.96
CA LEU A 67 0.74 -7.85 5.88
C LEU A 67 -0.27 -8.69 6.65
N GLY A 68 -0.74 -9.79 6.07
CA GLY A 68 -1.71 -10.64 6.74
C GLY A 68 -1.64 -12.10 6.31
N ARG A 69 -2.40 -12.93 7.05
CA ARG A 69 -2.56 -14.35 6.79
C ARG A 69 -4.02 -14.65 6.43
N VAL A 70 -4.23 -15.35 5.35
CA VAL A 70 -5.58 -15.74 4.92
C VAL A 70 -6.20 -16.70 5.95
N LEU A 71 -7.34 -16.30 6.50
CA LEU A 71 -8.18 -17.14 7.36
C LEU A 71 -9.25 -17.89 6.57
N LYS A 72 -9.82 -17.18 5.56
CA LYS A 72 -10.87 -17.74 4.69
C LYS A 72 -10.70 -17.21 3.29
N SER A 73 -10.86 -18.07 2.30
CA SER A 73 -10.81 -17.76 0.87
C SER A 73 -12.05 -18.28 0.15
N PRO A 74 -12.42 -17.71 -1.00
CA PRO A 74 -13.41 -18.31 -1.90
C PRO A 74 -13.01 -19.74 -2.27
N GLN A 75 -13.97 -20.57 -2.61
CA GLN A 75 -13.70 -21.97 -3.01
C GLN A 75 -12.87 -22.06 -4.31
N ALA A 76 -13.10 -21.13 -5.24
CA ALA A 76 -12.35 -21.03 -6.49
C ALA A 76 -11.27 -19.95 -6.37
N GLY A 77 -10.09 -20.21 -6.94
CA GLY A 77 -8.96 -19.26 -6.98
C GLY A 77 -7.66 -19.81 -6.40
N ASP A 78 -6.61 -18.99 -6.42
CA ASP A 78 -5.24 -19.39 -6.07
C ASP A 78 -4.90 -19.21 -4.58
N PHE A 79 -5.80 -18.57 -3.82
CA PHE A 79 -5.58 -18.34 -2.40
C PHE A 79 -6.08 -19.51 -1.56
N ARG A 80 -5.34 -19.83 -0.49
CA ARG A 80 -5.66 -20.86 0.49
C ARG A 80 -5.51 -20.31 1.91
N ARG A 81 -6.22 -20.91 2.86
CA ARG A 81 -6.02 -20.62 4.27
C ARG A 81 -4.55 -20.82 4.65
N GLY A 82 -3.97 -19.82 5.33
CA GLY A 82 -2.58 -19.82 5.74
C GLY A 82 -1.64 -19.04 4.80
N ASP A 83 -2.08 -18.72 3.58
CA ASP A 83 -1.29 -17.91 2.65
C ASP A 83 -0.96 -16.55 3.25
N ILE A 84 0.25 -16.07 3.01
CA ILE A 84 0.69 -14.72 3.37
C ILE A 84 0.32 -13.77 2.24
N VAL A 85 -0.32 -12.67 2.58
CA VAL A 85 -0.84 -11.72 1.60
C VAL A 85 -0.63 -10.26 2.03
N VAL A 86 -0.56 -9.40 1.03
CA VAL A 86 -0.68 -7.93 1.19
C VAL A 86 -1.86 -7.45 0.36
N GLY A 87 -2.49 -6.37 0.80
CA GLY A 87 -3.59 -5.74 0.07
C GLY A 87 -3.13 -4.57 -0.78
N VAL A 88 -3.59 -4.51 -2.01
CA VAL A 88 -3.40 -3.33 -2.87
C VAL A 88 -4.17 -2.15 -2.28
N VAL A 89 -3.60 -0.97 -2.30
CA VAL A 89 -4.17 0.23 -1.64
C VAL A 89 -5.27 0.86 -2.48
N ARG A 90 -4.94 1.22 -3.72
CA ARG A 90 -5.85 2.00 -4.57
C ARG A 90 -6.89 1.12 -5.27
N ARG A 91 -8.12 1.62 -5.30
CA ARG A 91 -9.21 1.13 -6.14
C ARG A 91 -9.44 2.13 -7.27
N PRO A 92 -9.45 1.70 -8.53
CA PRO A 92 -9.64 2.62 -9.65
C PRO A 92 -11.01 3.30 -9.59
N ASP A 93 -11.14 4.43 -10.29
CA ASP A 93 -12.41 5.10 -10.50
C ASP A 93 -13.39 4.13 -11.18
N PRO A 94 -14.61 3.95 -10.63
CA PRO A 94 -15.63 3.08 -11.23
C PRO A 94 -16.06 3.55 -12.63
N VAL A 95 -15.83 4.82 -12.96
CA VAL A 95 -16.01 5.35 -14.33
C VAL A 95 -14.62 5.76 -14.84
N PRO A 96 -13.89 4.87 -15.54
CA PRO A 96 -12.50 5.07 -15.84
C PRO A 96 -12.26 6.27 -16.76
N CYS A 97 -11.27 7.10 -16.40
CA CYS A 97 -10.69 8.07 -17.34
C CYS A 97 -9.72 7.35 -18.30
N GLY A 98 -9.15 8.07 -19.27
CA GLY A 98 -8.23 7.48 -20.25
C GLY A 98 -7.02 6.79 -19.64
N ALA A 99 -6.50 7.28 -18.52
CA ALA A 99 -5.42 6.62 -17.79
C ALA A 99 -5.90 5.33 -17.11
N CYS A 100 -7.03 5.37 -16.39
CA CYS A 100 -7.60 4.18 -15.76
C CYS A 100 -7.98 3.09 -16.78
N ALA A 101 -8.44 3.47 -17.95
CA ALA A 101 -8.86 2.55 -19.01
C ALA A 101 -7.71 1.72 -19.59
N ILE A 102 -6.46 2.17 -19.45
CA ILE A 102 -5.26 1.46 -19.88
C ILE A 102 -4.45 0.88 -18.71
N GLY A 103 -5.03 0.83 -17.50
CA GLY A 103 -4.39 0.26 -16.32
C GLY A 103 -3.49 1.21 -15.52
N GLU A 104 -3.29 2.45 -15.98
CA GLU A 104 -2.50 3.49 -15.29
C GLU A 104 -3.39 4.26 -14.28
N PHE A 105 -4.06 3.55 -13.40
CA PHE A 105 -5.03 4.15 -12.45
C PHE A 105 -4.36 5.01 -11.37
N ASP A 106 -3.06 4.86 -11.15
CA ASP A 106 -2.24 5.76 -10.33
C ASP A 106 -2.19 7.19 -10.94
N MET A 107 -2.41 7.32 -12.25
CA MET A 107 -2.50 8.58 -12.99
C MET A 107 -3.95 9.03 -13.23
N CYS A 108 -4.89 8.60 -12.40
CA CYS A 108 -6.31 8.94 -12.54
C CYS A 108 -6.54 10.45 -12.52
N ARG A 109 -7.25 10.97 -13.54
CA ARG A 109 -7.55 12.39 -13.69
C ARG A 109 -8.91 12.81 -13.13
N ASN A 110 -9.82 11.86 -12.92
CA ASN A 110 -11.16 12.15 -12.38
C ASN A 110 -11.14 12.35 -10.86
N GLY A 111 -10.14 11.77 -10.16
CA GLY A 111 -9.99 11.87 -8.72
C GLY A 111 -11.02 11.06 -7.90
N ARG A 112 -11.87 10.23 -8.54
CA ARG A 112 -12.90 9.42 -7.86
C ARG A 112 -12.43 8.00 -7.50
N TYR A 113 -11.13 7.77 -7.48
CA TYR A 113 -10.54 6.57 -6.90
C TYR A 113 -10.67 6.58 -5.37
N THR A 114 -10.66 5.40 -4.77
CA THR A 114 -10.55 5.25 -3.31
C THR A 114 -9.23 4.60 -2.92
N GLU A 115 -8.79 4.81 -1.69
CA GLU A 115 -7.52 4.28 -1.17
C GLU A 115 -7.70 3.73 0.24
N ARG A 116 -7.34 2.48 0.42
CA ARG A 116 -7.40 1.79 1.71
C ARG A 116 -6.65 2.57 2.79
N GLY A 117 -7.37 2.90 3.87
CA GLY A 117 -6.81 3.60 5.02
C GLY A 117 -6.46 5.07 4.79
N ILE A 118 -6.86 5.64 3.62
CA ILE A 118 -6.56 7.01 3.24
C ILE A 118 -7.82 7.72 2.75
N LYS A 119 -8.49 7.17 1.74
CA LYS A 119 -9.57 7.86 1.06
C LYS A 119 -10.79 6.97 0.86
N GLU A 120 -11.84 7.27 1.62
CA GLU A 120 -13.22 6.76 1.47
C GLU A 120 -13.39 5.23 1.57
N ILE A 121 -12.35 4.50 1.98
CA ILE A 121 -12.40 3.07 2.24
C ILE A 121 -11.48 2.71 3.40
N ASP A 122 -11.99 1.89 4.34
CA ASP A 122 -11.23 1.45 5.51
C ASP A 122 -9.93 0.75 5.13
N GLY A 123 -8.89 1.04 5.90
CA GLY A 123 -7.57 0.46 5.79
C GLY A 123 -7.45 -0.93 6.40
N TYR A 124 -6.20 -1.30 6.61
CA TYR A 124 -5.79 -2.60 7.11
C TYR A 124 -5.38 -2.58 8.60
N GLY A 125 -5.52 -1.42 9.27
CA GLY A 125 -5.14 -1.23 10.68
C GLY A 125 -6.14 -1.83 11.65
N SER A 126 -6.48 -3.09 11.48
CA SER A 126 -7.40 -3.84 12.33
C SER A 126 -6.94 -5.29 12.50
N GLN A 127 -7.45 -5.97 13.52
CA GLN A 127 -7.10 -7.37 13.78
C GLN A 127 -7.45 -8.30 12.62
N ARG A 128 -8.53 -7.99 11.89
CA ARG A 128 -8.96 -8.71 10.68
C ARG A 128 -9.50 -7.73 9.66
N TRP A 129 -9.32 -8.06 8.40
CA TRP A 129 -9.80 -7.26 7.29
C TRP A 129 -10.20 -8.13 6.10
N THR A 130 -11.01 -7.59 5.20
CA THR A 130 -11.36 -8.24 3.94
C THR A 130 -10.69 -7.54 2.77
N VAL A 131 -10.41 -8.31 1.74
CA VAL A 131 -9.89 -7.81 0.46
C VAL A 131 -10.38 -8.71 -0.67
N SER A 132 -10.81 -8.11 -1.79
CA SER A 132 -11.09 -8.88 -3.01
C SER A 132 -9.83 -9.60 -3.48
N VAL A 133 -9.98 -10.80 -4.02
CA VAL A 133 -8.88 -11.56 -4.62
C VAL A 133 -8.15 -10.78 -5.72
N ASP A 134 -8.85 -9.88 -6.43
CA ASP A 134 -8.29 -9.03 -7.48
C ASP A 134 -7.33 -7.95 -6.93
N TYR A 135 -7.41 -7.67 -5.63
CA TYR A 135 -6.62 -6.66 -4.93
C TYR A 135 -5.78 -7.25 -3.79
N ALA A 136 -5.55 -8.54 -3.83
CA ALA A 136 -4.64 -9.24 -2.93
C ALA A 136 -3.41 -9.75 -3.70
N VAL A 137 -2.25 -9.60 -3.11
CA VAL A 137 -1.00 -10.16 -3.65
C VAL A 137 -0.52 -11.23 -2.69
N LYS A 138 -0.40 -12.46 -3.18
CA LYS A 138 0.15 -13.58 -2.43
C LYS A 138 1.66 -13.48 -2.41
N LEU A 139 2.25 -13.59 -1.23
CA LEU A 139 3.69 -13.58 -1.04
C LEU A 139 4.23 -15.00 -0.83
N ASP A 140 5.51 -15.18 -1.17
CA ASP A 140 6.25 -16.36 -0.72
C ASP A 140 6.27 -16.40 0.82
N PRO A 141 6.03 -17.56 1.46
CA PRO A 141 6.08 -17.69 2.92
C PRO A 141 7.38 -17.20 3.57
N GLY A 142 8.51 -17.28 2.84
CA GLY A 142 9.79 -16.75 3.28
C GLY A 142 9.85 -15.23 3.45
N LEU A 143 8.85 -14.50 2.95
CA LEU A 143 8.74 -13.05 3.09
C LEU A 143 7.84 -12.63 4.26
N ALA A 144 7.39 -13.56 5.12
CA ALA A 144 6.47 -13.26 6.21
C ALA A 144 6.99 -12.20 7.19
N ASP A 145 8.30 -12.07 7.38
CA ASP A 145 8.91 -11.09 8.28
C ASP A 145 9.10 -9.70 7.67
N VAL A 146 9.14 -9.60 6.34
CA VAL A 146 9.46 -8.36 5.61
C VAL A 146 8.37 -7.95 4.60
N GLY A 147 7.35 -8.76 4.44
CA GLY A 147 6.30 -8.55 3.43
C GLY A 147 5.53 -7.25 3.59
N VAL A 148 5.50 -6.66 4.78
CA VAL A 148 4.91 -5.33 5.02
C VAL A 148 5.59 -4.22 4.19
N LEU A 149 6.85 -4.42 3.79
CA LEU A 149 7.58 -3.50 2.92
C LEU A 149 7.16 -3.57 1.44
N MET A 150 6.25 -4.48 1.08
CA MET A 150 5.81 -4.63 -0.31
C MET A 150 5.14 -3.34 -0.81
N GLU A 151 4.28 -2.72 0.00
CA GLU A 151 3.59 -1.49 -0.40
C GLU A 151 4.59 -0.36 -0.70
N PRO A 152 5.47 0.08 0.23
CA PRO A 152 6.44 1.13 -0.07
C PRO A 152 7.41 0.75 -1.20
N THR A 153 7.68 -0.54 -1.41
CA THR A 153 8.45 -1.02 -2.56
C THR A 153 7.74 -0.73 -3.88
N THR A 154 6.40 -0.78 -3.94
CA THR A 154 5.66 -0.46 -5.18
C THR A 154 5.84 0.98 -5.62
N VAL A 155 5.96 1.92 -4.68
CA VAL A 155 6.23 3.34 -4.96
C VAL A 155 7.57 3.49 -5.69
N VAL A 156 8.59 2.82 -5.18
CA VAL A 156 9.94 2.85 -5.76
C VAL A 156 9.99 2.09 -7.08
N ALA A 157 9.31 0.96 -7.17
CA ALA A 157 9.22 0.18 -8.41
C ALA A 157 8.59 1.02 -9.53
N LYS A 158 7.54 1.80 -9.23
CA LYS A 158 6.94 2.74 -10.18
C LYS A 158 7.93 3.83 -10.62
N ALA A 159 8.72 4.37 -9.70
CA ALA A 159 9.75 5.34 -10.05
C ALA A 159 10.80 4.73 -11.03
N TRP A 160 11.26 3.53 -10.74
CA TRP A 160 12.17 2.81 -11.63
C TRP A 160 11.54 2.51 -13.00
N GLU A 161 10.27 2.12 -13.05
CA GLU A 161 9.53 1.94 -14.30
C GLU A 161 9.52 3.22 -15.14
N GLN A 162 9.24 4.38 -14.52
CA GLN A 162 9.24 5.66 -15.23
C GLN A 162 10.64 6.06 -15.73
N ILE A 163 11.68 5.80 -14.94
CA ILE A 163 13.07 6.04 -15.37
C ILE A 163 13.38 5.23 -16.65
N VAL A 164 13.02 3.96 -16.68
CA VAL A 164 13.23 3.10 -17.85
C VAL A 164 12.41 3.58 -19.04
N ARG A 165 11.10 3.78 -18.89
CA ARG A 165 10.21 4.25 -19.96
C ARG A 165 10.65 5.58 -20.57
N ILE A 166 11.14 6.52 -19.75
CA ILE A 166 11.65 7.81 -20.23
C ILE A 166 12.99 7.61 -20.93
N GLY A 167 13.86 6.77 -20.37
CA GLY A 167 15.18 6.46 -20.92
C GLY A 167 15.13 5.81 -22.29
N GLU A 168 14.18 4.91 -22.53
CA GLU A 168 13.98 4.22 -23.82
C GLU A 168 13.71 5.16 -25.01
N ARG A 169 13.33 6.40 -24.73
CA ARG A 169 13.10 7.43 -25.76
C ARG A 169 14.38 8.08 -26.27
N SER A 170 15.51 7.80 -25.67
CA SER A 170 16.80 8.44 -25.95
C SER A 170 17.94 7.45 -25.73
N TRP A 171 19.15 7.88 -26.02
CA TRP A 171 20.35 7.13 -25.67
C TRP A 171 20.57 7.26 -24.15
N PHE A 172 20.13 6.27 -23.39
CA PHE A 172 20.23 6.28 -21.94
C PHE A 172 20.64 4.89 -21.42
N GLU A 173 21.88 4.75 -21.04
CA GLU A 173 22.44 3.51 -20.48
C GLU A 173 23.10 3.82 -19.13
N PRO A 174 22.32 4.05 -18.07
CA PRO A 174 22.89 4.35 -16.76
C PRO A 174 23.63 3.14 -16.21
N LYS A 175 24.84 3.35 -15.73
CA LYS A 175 25.65 2.34 -15.02
C LYS A 175 25.74 2.63 -13.54
N ARG A 176 25.56 3.90 -13.17
CA ARG A 176 25.67 4.40 -11.80
C ARG A 176 24.47 5.22 -11.41
N VAL A 177 24.04 5.04 -10.16
CA VAL A 177 22.89 5.74 -9.58
C VAL A 177 23.29 6.33 -8.24
N LEU A 178 22.89 7.55 -8.00
CA LEU A 178 22.94 8.19 -6.70
C LEU A 178 21.52 8.27 -6.12
N VAL A 179 21.31 7.65 -4.96
CA VAL A 179 20.10 7.76 -4.16
C VAL A 179 20.37 8.77 -3.03
N THR A 180 19.57 9.82 -2.94
CA THR A 180 19.66 10.81 -1.86
C THR A 180 18.61 10.52 -0.79
N GLY A 181 19.07 10.26 0.43
CA GLY A 181 18.28 9.82 1.56
C GLY A 181 18.40 8.31 1.82
N ALA A 182 18.86 7.92 3.01
CA ALA A 182 18.97 6.53 3.46
C ALA A 182 17.78 6.09 4.34
N GLY A 183 16.64 6.77 4.24
CA GLY A 183 15.39 6.32 4.85
C GLY A 183 14.80 5.09 4.13
N PRO A 184 13.68 4.54 4.62
CA PRO A 184 13.10 3.31 4.07
C PRO A 184 12.91 3.33 2.54
N ILE A 185 12.39 4.41 2.00
CA ILE A 185 12.18 4.57 0.55
C ILE A 185 13.51 4.60 -0.22
N GLY A 186 14.50 5.34 0.29
CA GLY A 186 15.82 5.41 -0.34
C GLY A 186 16.54 4.06 -0.33
N LEU A 187 16.48 3.32 0.77
CA LEU A 187 17.07 1.99 0.86
C LEU A 187 16.39 1.00 -0.08
N LEU A 188 15.07 1.00 -0.18
CA LEU A 188 14.33 0.19 -1.15
C LEU A 188 14.70 0.57 -2.59
N ALA A 189 14.88 1.87 -2.88
CA ALA A 189 15.35 2.33 -4.19
C ALA A 189 16.74 1.81 -4.52
N ALA A 190 17.64 1.85 -3.54
CA ALA A 190 19.01 1.35 -3.69
C ALA A 190 19.02 -0.18 -3.94
N MET A 191 18.23 -0.93 -3.19
CA MET A 191 18.09 -2.39 -3.36
C MET A 191 17.57 -2.74 -4.76
N LEU A 192 16.53 -2.07 -5.24
CA LEU A 192 16.00 -2.28 -6.59
C LEU A 192 17.01 -1.86 -7.68
N GLY A 193 17.79 -0.82 -7.45
CA GLY A 193 18.87 -0.41 -8.35
C GLY A 193 19.98 -1.45 -8.42
N THR A 194 20.41 -1.98 -7.28
CA THR A 194 21.40 -3.06 -7.21
C THR A 194 20.89 -4.34 -7.90
N GLN A 195 19.63 -4.70 -7.70
CA GLN A 195 19.01 -5.84 -8.37
C GLN A 195 19.01 -5.69 -9.90
N ARG A 196 18.99 -4.47 -10.42
CA ARG A 196 19.12 -4.13 -11.84
C ARG A 196 20.57 -4.15 -12.35
N GLY A 197 21.54 -4.46 -11.51
CA GLY A 197 22.94 -4.51 -11.86
C GLY A 197 23.64 -3.15 -11.92
N LEU A 198 23.04 -2.12 -11.33
CA LEU A 198 23.60 -0.78 -11.29
C LEU A 198 24.61 -0.62 -10.13
N ASP A 199 25.63 0.23 -10.33
CA ASP A 199 26.52 0.72 -9.27
C ASP A 199 25.77 1.81 -8.47
N VAL A 200 25.30 1.46 -7.26
CA VAL A 200 24.41 2.29 -6.48
C VAL A 200 25.17 2.95 -5.32
N HIS A 201 25.10 4.25 -5.25
CA HIS A 201 25.60 5.05 -4.14
C HIS A 201 24.42 5.67 -3.38
N VAL A 202 24.49 5.62 -2.05
CA VAL A 202 23.47 6.24 -1.18
C VAL A 202 24.14 7.39 -0.42
N LEU A 203 23.52 8.56 -0.46
CA LEU A 203 23.98 9.75 0.26
C LEU A 203 22.91 10.15 1.30
N ASP A 204 23.30 10.29 2.55
CA ASP A 204 22.47 10.86 3.61
C ASP A 204 23.24 11.96 4.36
N ARG A 205 22.50 12.81 5.07
CA ARG A 205 23.08 13.82 5.97
C ARG A 205 23.26 13.30 7.39
N VAL A 206 22.60 12.20 7.72
CA VAL A 206 22.73 11.53 9.01
C VAL A 206 23.91 10.58 8.93
N THR A 207 24.82 10.69 9.88
CA THR A 207 26.08 9.92 9.92
C THR A 207 26.14 8.90 11.05
N ASP A 208 25.05 8.81 11.86
CA ASP A 208 24.98 7.95 13.07
C ASP A 208 23.94 6.86 12.93
#